data_9d89b05d668029cd58d5211968c62c84
#
_entry.id   9d89b05d668029cd58d5211968c62c84
#
_cell.length_a   1.000
_cell.length_b   1.000
_cell.length_c   1.000
_cell.angle_alpha   90.00
_cell.angle_beta   90.00
_cell.angle_gamma   90.00
#
_symmetry.space_group_name_H-M   'P 1'
#
loop_
_entity.id
_entity.type
_entity.pdbx_description
1 polymer ?
#
loop_
_entity_poly.entity_id
_entity_poly.type
_entity_poly.pdbx_seq_one_letter_code
_entity_poly.pdbx_strand_id
1 'polypeptide(L)'
;MELDNDNPATNAGMDDRKVSFGTDTMGTVTFHGHGGSSVMGQWDDMTPNAYEEVWDTTASADNRIDGRSGNNLITYDSPSFNGVVLKLAHQHDHSTAAGQGQDLGHYTDFGIQISPEMVEGLTVGYGFGELEPNTTQSIDNTTLFVKYAVGGFTLGYQQSDADGTAATQDDESTGWGVSYAVNENFTIAYGERDYDDDTSQAGASSSEQHDSGFSASYTMGGMTIAGHMNTNDNVGGSTAATNDKESYEFALTFAF
;
A
#
# COMPACT_ATOMS: atom_id res chain seq x y z
N MET A 1 -11.81 -2.69 18.37
CA MET A 1 -11.44 -1.47 19.12
C MET A 1 -10.12 -1.81 19.76
N GLU A 2 -9.07 -1.28 19.22
CA GLU A 2 -7.71 -1.42 19.73
C GLU A 2 -7.38 -0.18 20.55
N LEU A 3 -6.77 -0.37 21.70
CA LEU A 3 -6.28 0.70 22.56
C LEU A 3 -4.78 0.58 22.55
N ASP A 4 -4.14 1.38 21.73
CA ASP A 4 -2.68 1.50 21.74
C ASP A 4 -2.25 2.80 22.43
N ASN A 5 -1.08 2.80 23.02
CA ASN A 5 -0.48 3.94 23.71
C ASN A 5 1.01 4.05 23.37
N ASP A 6 1.30 4.25 22.11
CA ASP A 6 2.66 4.42 21.60
C ASP A 6 3.32 5.73 22.05
N ASN A 7 2.54 6.64 22.65
CA ASN A 7 3.10 7.87 23.20
C ASN A 7 2.69 8.10 24.66
N PRO A 8 3.54 7.79 25.62
CA PRO A 8 3.26 7.97 27.05
C PRO A 8 3.11 9.45 27.48
N ALA A 9 3.35 10.41 26.58
CA ALA A 9 3.23 11.84 26.87
C ALA A 9 1.90 12.47 26.42
N THR A 10 1.07 11.74 25.68
CA THR A 10 -0.24 12.20 25.24
C THR A 10 -1.30 11.14 25.52
N ASN A 11 -2.47 11.58 25.96
CA ASN A 11 -3.59 10.72 26.39
C ASN A 11 -3.75 9.45 25.55
N ALA A 12 -4.03 8.33 26.23
CA ALA A 12 -4.41 7.07 25.58
C ALA A 12 -5.49 7.32 24.52
N GLY A 13 -5.12 7.26 23.25
CA GLY A 13 -6.01 7.37 22.13
C GLY A 13 -6.59 6.00 21.77
N MET A 14 -7.76 5.97 21.16
CA MET A 14 -8.18 4.80 20.41
C MET A 14 -7.45 4.84 19.07
N ASP A 15 -6.70 3.82 18.76
CA ASP A 15 -5.96 3.74 17.52
C ASP A 15 -6.93 3.60 16.33
N ASP A 16 -7.74 2.59 16.32
CA ASP A 16 -8.78 2.42 15.30
C ASP A 16 -10.18 2.81 15.79
N ARG A 17 -10.80 3.76 15.11
CA ARG A 17 -12.19 4.18 15.37
C ARG A 17 -12.98 4.16 14.08
N LYS A 18 -13.90 3.19 13.95
CA LYS A 18 -14.77 3.09 12.79
C LYS A 18 -16.18 2.67 13.15
N VAL A 19 -17.13 3.08 12.31
CA VAL A 19 -18.51 2.61 12.34
C VAL A 19 -18.89 2.15 10.94
N SER A 20 -19.32 0.89 10.83
CA SER A 20 -19.72 0.29 9.56
C SER A 20 -21.20 -0.04 9.55
N PHE A 21 -21.84 0.19 8.42
CA PHE A 21 -23.21 -0.20 8.12
C PHE A 21 -23.19 -1.03 6.84
N GLY A 22 -23.62 -2.27 6.93
CA GLY A 22 -23.60 -3.18 5.79
C GLY A 22 -24.81 -4.07 5.71
N THR A 23 -25.15 -4.48 4.50
CA THR A 23 -26.11 -5.53 4.17
C THR A 23 -25.60 -6.35 2.98
N ASP A 24 -26.03 -7.59 2.89
CA ASP A 24 -25.63 -8.50 1.80
C ASP A 24 -26.06 -8.00 0.41
N THR A 25 -27.05 -7.11 0.34
CA THR A 25 -27.61 -6.61 -0.92
C THR A 25 -27.16 -5.21 -1.29
N MET A 26 -26.71 -4.41 -0.32
CA MET A 26 -26.34 -3.01 -0.54
C MET A 26 -24.85 -2.74 -0.31
N GLY A 27 -24.09 -3.76 0.10
CA GLY A 27 -22.68 -3.57 0.46
C GLY A 27 -22.49 -2.92 1.82
N THR A 28 -21.29 -2.40 2.05
CA THR A 28 -20.87 -1.85 3.34
C THR A 28 -20.33 -0.45 3.19
N VAL A 29 -20.86 0.49 3.95
CA VAL A 29 -20.30 1.83 4.14
C VAL A 29 -19.59 1.86 5.49
N THR A 30 -18.36 2.35 5.52
CA THR A 30 -17.59 2.52 6.76
C THR A 30 -17.14 3.97 6.91
N PHE A 31 -17.37 4.51 8.09
CA PHE A 31 -16.87 5.82 8.52
C PHE A 31 -15.66 5.60 9.43
N HIS A 32 -14.50 6.04 9.01
CA HIS A 32 -13.25 5.92 9.75
C HIS A 32 -12.95 7.25 10.46
N GLY A 33 -12.96 7.23 11.78
CA GLY A 33 -12.50 8.36 12.57
C GLY A 33 -10.98 8.37 12.76
N HIS A 34 -10.33 7.22 12.59
CA HIS A 34 -8.89 6.99 12.60
C HIS A 34 -8.60 5.59 12.02
N GLY A 35 -7.40 5.37 11.46
CA GLY A 35 -6.97 4.06 10.97
C GLY A 35 -7.71 3.58 9.72
N GLY A 36 -8.26 4.49 8.92
CA GLY A 36 -8.88 4.15 7.63
C GLY A 36 -7.85 4.06 6.52
N SER A 37 -8.14 3.29 5.47
CA SER A 37 -7.38 3.24 4.23
C SER A 37 -8.32 3.39 3.04
N SER A 38 -7.95 4.24 2.08
CA SER A 38 -8.70 4.43 0.84
C SER A 38 -8.61 3.18 -0.03
N VAL A 39 -9.25 3.17 -1.20
CA VAL A 39 -9.18 2.01 -2.10
C VAL A 39 -7.74 1.77 -2.54
N MET A 40 -7.05 2.80 -2.99
CA MET A 40 -5.66 2.68 -3.40
C MET A 40 -4.73 2.42 -2.23
N GLY A 41 -5.00 2.99 -1.06
CA GLY A 41 -4.27 2.66 0.16
C GLY A 41 -4.52 1.25 0.72
N GLN A 42 -5.55 0.53 0.26
CA GLN A 42 -5.72 -0.90 0.48
C GLN A 42 -4.95 -1.76 -0.54
N TRP A 43 -4.51 -1.13 -1.63
CA TRP A 43 -3.81 -1.75 -2.75
C TRP A 43 -2.40 -1.18 -2.94
N ASP A 44 -1.83 -0.57 -1.91
CA ASP A 44 -0.47 -0.02 -1.91
C ASP A 44 0.60 -1.10 -2.17
N ASP A 45 0.39 -2.30 -1.61
CA ASP A 45 1.23 -3.48 -1.85
C ASP A 45 0.39 -4.71 -2.22
N MET A 46 0.38 -5.04 -3.49
CA MET A 46 -0.30 -6.22 -4.01
C MET A 46 0.67 -7.28 -4.53
N THR A 47 1.97 -7.07 -4.40
CA THR A 47 2.98 -8.07 -4.73
C THR A 47 3.12 -9.10 -3.59
N PRO A 48 3.17 -10.41 -3.90
CA PRO A 48 3.26 -11.43 -2.86
C PRO A 48 4.64 -11.47 -2.21
N ASN A 49 4.67 -11.39 -0.90
CA ASN A 49 5.84 -11.54 -0.05
C ASN A 49 5.62 -12.65 1.00
N ALA A 50 6.61 -12.95 1.81
CA ALA A 50 6.51 -13.90 2.92
C ALA A 50 6.65 -13.21 4.29
N TYR A 51 7.07 -11.94 4.29
CA TYR A 51 7.21 -11.10 5.48
C TYR A 51 6.91 -9.65 5.10
N GLU A 52 7.89 -8.80 4.87
CA GLU A 52 7.74 -7.41 4.47
C GLU A 52 8.05 -7.22 2.97
N GLU A 53 7.68 -6.07 2.43
CA GLU A 53 7.95 -5.68 1.06
C GLU A 53 9.45 -5.46 0.82
N VAL A 54 9.87 -5.53 -0.45
CA VAL A 54 11.29 -5.35 -0.81
C VAL A 54 11.80 -3.91 -0.60
N TRP A 55 10.90 -2.96 -0.42
CA TRP A 55 11.22 -1.54 -0.17
C TRP A 55 10.97 -1.06 1.27
N ASP A 56 10.50 -1.94 2.18
CA ASP A 56 10.11 -1.59 3.54
C ASP A 56 11.15 -0.75 4.31
N THR A 57 12.42 -1.03 4.14
CA THR A 57 13.52 -0.32 4.84
C THR A 57 13.99 0.95 4.14
N THR A 58 13.50 1.23 2.95
CA THR A 58 13.80 2.44 2.19
C THR A 58 12.59 3.35 2.20
N ALA A 59 12.41 4.14 3.24
CA ALA A 59 11.34 5.14 3.29
C ALA A 59 11.47 6.10 2.10
N SER A 60 10.97 5.70 0.95
CA SER A 60 10.75 6.57 -0.17
C SER A 60 9.46 7.35 0.06
N ALA A 61 9.39 8.54 -0.48
CA ALA A 61 8.20 9.39 -0.36
C ALA A 61 7.15 8.99 -1.41
N ASP A 62 6.80 7.70 -1.48
CA ASP A 62 5.80 7.14 -2.41
C ASP A 62 4.34 7.39 -1.99
N ASN A 63 4.15 8.31 -1.04
CA ASN A 63 2.83 8.69 -0.53
C ASN A 63 1.84 9.19 -1.59
N ARG A 64 2.27 9.42 -2.83
CA ARG A 64 1.39 9.88 -3.89
C ARG A 64 0.69 8.75 -4.61
N ILE A 65 1.40 7.62 -4.82
CA ILE A 65 0.82 6.46 -5.48
C ILE A 65 -0.03 5.60 -4.55
N ASP A 66 0.18 5.69 -3.22
CA ASP A 66 -0.43 4.81 -2.22
C ASP A 66 -1.82 5.28 -1.74
N GLY A 67 -2.42 6.25 -2.41
CA GLY A 67 -3.73 6.76 -2.00
C GLY A 67 -3.69 7.50 -0.67
N ARG A 68 -4.69 7.27 0.18
CA ARG A 68 -4.83 7.97 1.46
C ARG A 68 -5.22 7.05 2.60
N SER A 69 -4.68 7.35 3.77
CA SER A 69 -5.02 6.68 5.02
C SER A 69 -5.35 7.69 6.13
N GLY A 70 -5.83 7.22 7.26
CA GLY A 70 -6.01 8.02 8.48
C GLY A 70 -7.44 8.41 8.79
N ASN A 71 -7.65 9.69 9.10
CA ASN A 71 -8.89 10.21 9.69
C ASN A 71 -9.89 10.70 8.63
N ASN A 72 -11.16 10.81 9.05
CA ASN A 72 -12.23 11.44 8.25
C ASN A 72 -12.46 10.78 6.88
N LEU A 73 -12.19 9.49 6.81
CA LEU A 73 -12.34 8.71 5.59
C LEU A 73 -13.68 7.97 5.60
N ILE A 74 -14.37 7.99 4.48
CA ILE A 74 -15.58 7.20 4.23
C ILE A 74 -15.24 6.21 3.13
N THR A 75 -15.49 4.94 3.35
CA THR A 75 -15.31 3.89 2.34
C THR A 75 -16.61 3.17 2.06
N TYR A 76 -16.74 2.65 0.84
CA TYR A 76 -17.84 1.80 0.42
C TYR A 76 -17.31 0.61 -0.38
N ASP A 77 -17.75 -0.57 0.02
CA ASP A 77 -17.55 -1.82 -0.71
C ASP A 77 -18.90 -2.37 -1.16
N SER A 78 -19.08 -2.58 -2.48
CA SER A 78 -20.30 -3.20 -3.01
C SER A 78 -20.39 -4.68 -2.63
N PRO A 79 -21.60 -5.29 -2.67
CA PRO A 79 -21.69 -6.74 -2.70
C PRO A 79 -20.92 -7.29 -3.91
N SER A 80 -20.38 -8.50 -3.78
CA SER A 80 -19.78 -9.19 -4.92
C SER A 80 -20.86 -9.64 -5.91
N PHE A 81 -20.70 -9.31 -7.16
CA PHE A 81 -21.52 -9.77 -8.26
C PHE A 81 -20.68 -10.54 -9.28
N ASN A 82 -20.83 -11.85 -9.34
CA ASN A 82 -20.00 -12.74 -10.19
C ASN A 82 -18.47 -12.52 -10.02
N GLY A 83 -18.03 -12.30 -8.78
CA GLY A 83 -16.64 -12.03 -8.47
C GLY A 83 -16.19 -10.58 -8.68
N VAL A 84 -17.09 -9.67 -9.05
CA VAL A 84 -16.81 -8.24 -9.19
C VAL A 84 -17.24 -7.48 -7.94
N VAL A 85 -16.34 -6.68 -7.38
CA VAL A 85 -16.57 -5.76 -6.26
C VAL A 85 -16.18 -4.35 -6.69
N LEU A 86 -17.07 -3.40 -6.48
CA LEU A 86 -16.79 -1.97 -6.64
C LEU A 86 -16.42 -1.39 -5.28
N LYS A 87 -15.39 -0.56 -5.25
CA LYS A 87 -14.89 0.12 -4.07
C LYS A 87 -14.86 1.62 -4.30
N LEU A 88 -15.18 2.40 -3.28
CA LEU A 88 -15.11 3.86 -3.28
C LEU A 88 -14.54 4.32 -1.95
N ALA A 89 -13.74 5.38 -1.98
CA ALA A 89 -13.38 6.09 -0.77
C ALA A 89 -13.39 7.61 -0.98
N HIS A 90 -13.69 8.33 0.09
CA HIS A 90 -13.64 9.79 0.11
C HIS A 90 -13.09 10.25 1.44
N GLN A 91 -12.06 11.10 1.39
CA GLN A 91 -11.52 11.79 2.55
C GLN A 91 -11.78 13.29 2.39
N HIS A 92 -12.54 13.84 3.32
CA HIS A 92 -12.80 15.28 3.34
C HIS A 92 -11.60 16.02 3.93
N ASP A 93 -11.37 17.23 3.43
CA ASP A 93 -10.32 18.12 3.90
C ASP A 93 -10.25 18.16 5.43
N HIS A 94 -9.09 17.86 5.95
CA HIS A 94 -8.78 17.96 7.35
C HIS A 94 -7.98 19.23 7.59
N SER A 95 -8.67 20.30 7.89
CA SER A 95 -8.05 21.53 8.42
C SER A 95 -7.30 21.18 9.69
N THR A 96 -6.00 20.96 9.59
CA THR A 96 -5.14 20.83 10.76
C THR A 96 -5.05 22.18 11.45
N ALA A 97 -5.18 22.17 12.77
CA ALA A 97 -4.90 23.34 13.60
C ALA A 97 -3.52 23.93 13.23
N ALA A 98 -3.45 25.24 13.15
CA ALA A 98 -2.27 26.01 12.73
C ALA A 98 -0.95 25.43 13.27
N GLY A 99 -0.09 24.94 12.38
CA GLY A 99 1.25 24.48 12.72
C GLY A 99 1.70 23.15 12.13
N GLN A 100 0.80 22.34 11.56
CA GLN A 100 1.12 21.14 10.80
C GLN A 100 0.87 21.45 9.32
N GLY A 101 1.85 21.92 8.61
CA GLY A 101 1.75 22.48 7.27
C GLY A 101 1.44 21.47 6.14
N GLN A 102 0.30 20.82 6.26
CA GLN A 102 -0.27 19.99 5.21
C GLN A 102 -1.77 20.31 5.16
N ASP A 103 -2.16 21.19 4.24
CA ASP A 103 -3.53 21.22 3.76
C ASP A 103 -3.74 19.91 2.99
N LEU A 104 -4.21 18.89 3.68
CA LEU A 104 -4.64 17.64 3.06
C LEU A 104 -5.98 17.94 2.38
N GLY A 105 -5.94 18.27 1.10
CA GLY A 105 -7.13 18.55 0.33
C GLY A 105 -8.05 17.34 0.18
N HIS A 106 -9.15 17.52 -0.50
CA HIS A 106 -10.09 16.43 -0.80
C HIS A 106 -9.38 15.31 -1.54
N TYR A 107 -9.68 14.09 -1.13
CA TYR A 107 -9.25 12.90 -1.84
C TYR A 107 -10.46 12.01 -2.12
N THR A 108 -10.53 11.50 -3.33
CA THR A 108 -11.59 10.57 -3.72
C THR A 108 -10.96 9.51 -4.61
N ASP A 109 -11.22 8.24 -4.33
CA ASP A 109 -10.80 7.15 -5.19
C ASP A 109 -11.92 6.15 -5.46
N PHE A 110 -11.73 5.41 -6.54
CA PHE A 110 -12.63 4.39 -7.02
C PHE A 110 -11.82 3.18 -7.47
N GLY A 111 -12.31 1.99 -7.18
CA GLY A 111 -11.70 0.75 -7.61
C GLY A 111 -12.70 -0.30 -8.05
N ILE A 112 -12.27 -1.11 -8.99
CA ILE A 112 -12.93 -2.34 -9.39
C ILE A 112 -11.98 -3.51 -9.14
N GLN A 113 -12.45 -4.48 -8.36
CA GLN A 113 -11.75 -5.74 -8.14
C GLN A 113 -12.53 -6.87 -8.76
N ILE A 114 -11.84 -7.73 -9.49
CA ILE A 114 -12.42 -8.87 -10.20
C ILE A 114 -11.71 -10.15 -9.74
N SER A 115 -12.47 -11.07 -9.16
CA SER A 115 -12.01 -12.41 -8.79
C SER A 115 -12.97 -13.43 -9.45
N PRO A 116 -12.73 -13.77 -10.73
CA PRO A 116 -13.69 -14.53 -11.51
C PRO A 116 -13.76 -15.99 -11.05
N GLU A 117 -14.95 -16.50 -10.79
CA GLU A 117 -15.16 -17.91 -10.38
C GLU A 117 -14.64 -18.93 -11.40
N MET A 118 -14.56 -18.54 -12.69
CA MET A 118 -14.06 -19.40 -13.76
C MET A 118 -12.55 -19.62 -13.72
N VAL A 119 -11.79 -18.74 -13.05
CA VAL A 119 -10.33 -18.81 -12.92
C VAL A 119 -10.00 -18.70 -11.43
N GLU A 120 -10.03 -19.85 -10.78
CA GLU A 120 -9.73 -19.93 -9.34
C GLU A 120 -8.33 -19.36 -9.06
N GLY A 121 -8.24 -18.55 -8.00
CA GLY A 121 -7.00 -17.93 -7.57
C GLY A 121 -6.60 -16.65 -8.31
N LEU A 122 -7.32 -16.23 -9.37
CA LEU A 122 -7.07 -14.97 -10.05
C LEU A 122 -7.78 -13.81 -9.35
N THR A 123 -7.05 -12.73 -9.12
CA THR A 123 -7.60 -11.43 -8.71
C THR A 123 -6.95 -10.34 -9.54
N VAL A 124 -7.76 -9.45 -10.08
CA VAL A 124 -7.32 -8.26 -10.82
C VAL A 124 -8.00 -7.05 -10.19
N GLY A 125 -7.25 -5.99 -9.95
CA GLY A 125 -7.79 -4.72 -9.49
C GLY A 125 -7.31 -3.56 -10.35
N TYR A 126 -8.19 -2.60 -10.54
CA TYR A 126 -7.86 -1.31 -11.15
C TYR A 126 -8.49 -0.20 -10.32
N GLY A 127 -7.67 0.76 -9.90
CA GLY A 127 -8.07 1.93 -9.12
C GLY A 127 -7.70 3.23 -9.80
N PHE A 128 -8.50 4.24 -9.52
CA PHE A 128 -8.27 5.63 -9.92
C PHE A 128 -8.63 6.52 -8.74
N GLY A 129 -7.76 7.49 -8.42
CA GLY A 129 -7.97 8.47 -7.36
C GLY A 129 -7.56 9.86 -7.79
N GLU A 130 -8.11 10.86 -7.14
CA GLU A 130 -7.75 12.27 -7.31
C GLU A 130 -7.55 12.92 -5.94
N LEU A 131 -6.39 13.54 -5.78
CA LEU A 131 -6.07 14.39 -4.65
C LEU A 131 -6.06 15.84 -5.11
N GLU A 132 -6.89 16.66 -4.50
CA GLU A 132 -6.92 18.12 -4.68
C GLU A 132 -6.30 18.81 -3.44
N PRO A 133 -4.98 18.96 -3.34
CA PRO A 133 -4.33 19.56 -2.17
C PRO A 133 -4.69 21.04 -1.99
N ASN A 134 -5.15 21.69 -3.04
CA ASN A 134 -5.67 23.08 -3.03
C ASN A 134 -6.45 23.37 -4.31
N THR A 135 -7.02 24.55 -4.44
CA THR A 135 -7.87 24.94 -5.58
C THR A 135 -7.15 25.07 -6.94
N THR A 136 -5.85 24.88 -7.00
CA THR A 136 -5.03 25.08 -8.21
C THR A 136 -4.16 23.88 -8.58
N GLN A 137 -4.14 22.84 -7.76
CA GLN A 137 -3.34 21.65 -7.95
C GLN A 137 -4.22 20.42 -7.80
N SER A 138 -4.01 19.43 -8.67
CA SER A 138 -4.54 18.07 -8.52
C SER A 138 -3.43 17.07 -8.79
N ILE A 139 -3.57 15.90 -8.22
CA ILE A 139 -2.73 14.73 -8.46
C ILE A 139 -3.67 13.58 -8.74
N ASP A 140 -3.59 13.05 -9.94
CA ASP A 140 -4.33 11.87 -10.36
C ASP A 140 -3.51 10.62 -10.03
N ASN A 141 -4.13 9.65 -9.37
CA ASN A 141 -3.48 8.39 -9.01
C ASN A 141 -4.15 7.24 -9.76
N THR A 142 -3.35 6.33 -10.28
CA THR A 142 -3.87 5.07 -10.83
C THR A 142 -3.10 3.88 -10.26
N THR A 143 -3.77 2.75 -10.10
CA THR A 143 -3.13 1.49 -9.78
C THR A 143 -3.79 0.34 -10.54
N LEU A 144 -2.98 -0.58 -11.03
CA LEU A 144 -3.39 -1.83 -11.64
C LEU A 144 -2.62 -2.96 -10.98
N PHE A 145 -3.31 -3.99 -10.50
CA PHE A 145 -2.64 -5.18 -10.04
C PHE A 145 -3.27 -6.46 -10.57
N VAL A 146 -2.45 -7.50 -10.65
CA VAL A 146 -2.87 -8.87 -10.95
C VAL A 146 -2.21 -9.80 -9.94
N LYS A 147 -3.01 -10.61 -9.24
CA LYS A 147 -2.52 -11.70 -8.37
C LYS A 147 -3.07 -13.02 -8.88
N TYR A 148 -2.23 -14.05 -8.91
CA TYR A 148 -2.65 -15.39 -9.30
C TYR A 148 -2.06 -16.44 -8.37
N ALA A 149 -2.94 -17.13 -7.65
CA ALA A 149 -2.58 -18.24 -6.76
C ALA A 149 -2.87 -19.57 -7.46
N VAL A 150 -1.85 -20.41 -7.59
CA VAL A 150 -1.98 -21.74 -8.21
C VAL A 150 -1.04 -22.76 -7.54
N GLY A 151 -1.61 -23.86 -7.05
CA GLY A 151 -0.85 -24.81 -6.25
C GLY A 151 -0.31 -24.15 -4.99
N GLY A 152 0.98 -24.24 -4.75
CA GLY A 152 1.65 -23.54 -3.64
C GLY A 152 2.19 -22.16 -4.01
N PHE A 153 2.06 -21.72 -5.27
CA PHE A 153 2.60 -20.44 -5.74
C PHE A 153 1.56 -19.34 -5.71
N THR A 154 2.00 -18.13 -5.38
CA THR A 154 1.28 -16.90 -5.67
C THR A 154 2.20 -16.00 -6.49
N LEU A 155 1.70 -15.51 -7.61
CA LEU A 155 2.37 -14.55 -8.50
C LEU A 155 1.61 -13.23 -8.40
N GLY A 156 2.34 -12.11 -8.39
CA GLY A 156 1.76 -10.78 -8.39
C GLY A 156 2.52 -9.82 -9.26
N TYR A 157 1.79 -8.89 -9.84
CA TYR A 157 2.30 -7.74 -10.57
C TYR A 157 1.44 -6.53 -10.21
N GLN A 158 2.08 -5.39 -10.01
CA GLN A 158 1.42 -4.12 -9.75
C GLN A 158 2.12 -3.01 -10.49
N GLN A 159 1.33 -2.09 -11.02
CA GLN A 159 1.78 -0.80 -11.53
C GLN A 159 0.93 0.30 -10.91
N SER A 160 1.57 1.33 -10.41
CA SER A 160 0.92 2.50 -9.81
C SER A 160 1.58 3.77 -10.33
N ASP A 161 0.76 4.76 -10.64
CA ASP A 161 1.20 6.05 -11.18
C ASP A 161 0.53 7.17 -10.40
N ALA A 162 1.25 8.28 -10.21
CA ALA A 162 0.73 9.57 -9.79
C ALA A 162 1.14 10.62 -10.81
N ASP A 163 0.16 11.37 -11.32
CA ASP A 163 0.35 12.43 -12.31
C ASP A 163 -0.16 13.76 -11.74
N GLY A 164 0.76 14.65 -11.44
CA GLY A 164 0.48 15.92 -10.80
C GLY A 164 0.40 17.10 -11.76
N THR A 165 -0.32 18.15 -11.36
CA THR A 165 -0.39 19.40 -12.13
C THR A 165 0.99 20.05 -12.33
N ALA A 166 1.95 19.77 -11.46
CA ALA A 166 3.34 20.15 -11.58
C ALA A 166 4.18 18.93 -11.91
N ALA A 167 5.01 19.01 -12.94
CA ALA A 167 5.92 17.94 -13.40
C ALA A 167 6.89 17.39 -12.32
N THR A 168 6.94 17.98 -11.14
CA THR A 168 7.69 17.50 -9.97
C THR A 168 6.85 16.69 -9.02
N GLN A 169 5.67 16.25 -9.45
CA GLN A 169 4.70 15.49 -8.67
C GLN A 169 4.30 14.18 -9.34
N ASP A 170 5.05 13.79 -10.36
CA ASP A 170 4.82 12.56 -11.09
C ASP A 170 5.65 11.44 -10.42
N ASP A 171 5.01 10.34 -10.09
CA ASP A 171 5.65 9.16 -9.52
C ASP A 171 5.17 7.92 -10.29
N GLU A 172 6.05 6.99 -10.55
CA GLU A 172 5.73 5.70 -11.16
C GLU A 172 6.33 4.56 -10.34
N SER A 173 5.56 3.51 -10.13
CA SER A 173 6.02 2.29 -9.46
C SER A 173 5.57 1.07 -10.23
N THR A 174 6.49 0.17 -10.53
CA THR A 174 6.22 -1.13 -11.12
C THR A 174 6.85 -2.22 -10.29
N GLY A 175 6.05 -3.14 -9.77
CA GLY A 175 6.53 -4.23 -8.93
C GLY A 175 6.00 -5.58 -9.37
N TRP A 176 6.76 -6.62 -9.09
CA TRP A 176 6.32 -8.00 -9.22
C TRP A 176 6.89 -8.86 -8.11
N GLY A 177 6.22 -9.94 -7.81
CA GLY A 177 6.67 -10.87 -6.80
C GLY A 177 6.15 -12.28 -7.02
N VAL A 178 6.83 -13.22 -6.40
CA VAL A 178 6.43 -14.62 -6.33
C VAL A 178 6.63 -15.14 -4.91
N SER A 179 5.60 -15.75 -4.34
CA SER A 179 5.72 -16.51 -3.10
C SER A 179 5.42 -17.98 -3.34
N TYR A 180 6.02 -18.83 -2.52
CA TYR A 180 5.81 -20.27 -2.55
C TYR A 180 5.61 -20.83 -1.15
N ALA A 181 4.42 -21.36 -0.89
CA ALA A 181 4.12 -22.13 0.31
C ALA A 181 4.76 -23.53 0.18
N VAL A 182 5.95 -23.69 0.76
CA VAL A 182 6.69 -24.96 0.74
C VAL A 182 5.91 -26.06 1.48
N ASN A 183 5.23 -25.66 2.54
CA ASN A 183 4.26 -26.47 3.30
C ASN A 183 3.34 -25.52 4.11
N GLU A 184 2.44 -26.09 4.91
CA GLU A 184 1.46 -25.34 5.73
C GLU A 184 2.08 -24.31 6.70
N ASN A 185 3.37 -24.48 7.02
CA ASN A 185 4.05 -23.67 8.02
C ASN A 185 5.17 -22.81 7.44
N PHE A 186 5.63 -23.06 6.22
CA PHE A 186 6.82 -22.43 5.66
C PHE A 186 6.54 -21.82 4.28
N THR A 187 6.77 -20.52 4.17
CA THR A 187 6.65 -19.75 2.93
C THR A 187 7.97 -19.05 2.64
N ILE A 188 8.33 -18.99 1.38
CA ILE A 188 9.44 -18.19 0.85
C ILE A 188 8.91 -17.29 -0.25
N ALA A 189 9.53 -16.13 -0.45
CA ALA A 189 9.17 -15.21 -1.51
C ALA A 189 10.39 -14.47 -2.06
N TYR A 190 10.23 -13.97 -3.28
CA TYR A 190 11.13 -13.04 -3.94
C TYR A 190 10.30 -12.00 -4.69
N GLY A 191 10.75 -10.75 -4.65
CA GLY A 191 10.11 -9.64 -5.36
C GLY A 191 11.11 -8.62 -5.85
N GLU A 192 10.66 -7.80 -6.79
CA GLU A 192 11.36 -6.63 -7.31
C GLU A 192 10.37 -5.48 -7.50
N ARG A 193 10.85 -4.25 -7.30
CA ARG A 193 10.14 -3.02 -7.61
C ARG A 193 11.09 -2.02 -8.25
N ASP A 194 10.63 -1.38 -9.30
CA ASP A 194 11.22 -0.18 -9.87
C ASP A 194 10.34 1.02 -9.46
N TYR A 195 10.97 2.10 -8.99
CA TYR A 195 10.29 3.30 -8.54
C TYR A 195 10.98 4.55 -9.06
N ASP A 196 10.25 5.38 -9.78
CA ASP A 196 10.68 6.69 -10.25
C ASP A 196 9.94 7.80 -9.46
N ASP A 197 10.72 8.68 -8.83
CA ASP A 197 10.24 9.83 -8.06
C ASP A 197 10.72 11.12 -8.71
N ASP A 198 9.87 11.74 -9.51
CA ASP A 198 10.17 13.00 -10.18
C ASP A 198 10.34 14.21 -9.22
N THR A 199 9.99 14.06 -7.94
CA THR A 199 10.20 15.15 -6.96
C THR A 199 11.65 15.47 -6.70
N SER A 200 12.53 14.50 -6.87
CA SER A 200 13.97 14.68 -6.70
C SER A 200 14.61 15.51 -7.81
N GLN A 201 13.85 15.83 -8.87
CA GLN A 201 14.31 16.33 -10.16
C GLN A 201 14.61 17.83 -10.27
N ALA A 202 14.55 18.62 -9.23
CA ALA A 202 14.96 20.03 -9.33
C ALA A 202 16.48 20.18 -9.64
N GLY A 203 16.96 19.50 -10.69
CA GLY A 203 18.27 19.68 -11.28
C GLY A 203 19.29 18.54 -11.18
N ALA A 204 18.89 17.35 -10.76
CA ALA A 204 19.70 16.15 -10.84
C ALA A 204 19.10 15.17 -11.89
N SER A 205 19.92 14.43 -12.62
CA SER A 205 19.44 13.26 -13.33
C SER A 205 18.99 12.25 -12.28
N SER A 206 17.68 12.04 -12.17
CA SER A 206 17.18 10.95 -11.34
C SER A 206 17.42 9.64 -12.06
N SER A 207 17.78 8.66 -11.30
CA SER A 207 17.78 7.29 -11.72
C SER A 207 16.64 6.60 -10.99
N GLU A 208 15.97 5.74 -11.68
CA GLU A 208 15.01 4.83 -11.11
C GLU A 208 15.61 4.08 -9.92
N GLN A 209 14.90 4.05 -8.79
CA GLN A 209 15.25 3.22 -7.65
C GLN A 209 14.86 1.79 -7.98
N HIS A 210 15.78 0.85 -7.79
CA HIS A 210 15.53 -0.57 -7.96
C HIS A 210 15.60 -1.29 -6.62
N ASP A 211 14.50 -1.91 -6.23
CA ASP A 211 14.37 -2.68 -4.99
C ASP A 211 14.21 -4.16 -5.32
N SER A 212 14.94 -5.01 -4.64
CA SER A 212 14.82 -6.47 -4.79
C SER A 212 15.09 -7.18 -3.48
N GLY A 213 14.47 -8.36 -3.28
CA GLY A 213 14.71 -9.06 -2.03
C GLY A 213 14.07 -10.42 -1.91
N PHE A 214 14.58 -11.17 -0.93
CA PHE A 214 14.03 -12.43 -0.50
C PHE A 214 13.42 -12.29 0.89
N SER A 215 12.26 -12.93 1.09
CA SER A 215 11.66 -13.08 2.42
C SER A 215 11.29 -14.53 2.70
N ALA A 216 11.20 -14.86 3.98
CA ALA A 216 10.75 -16.16 4.44
C ALA A 216 10.00 -16.05 5.76
N SER A 217 9.00 -16.91 5.96
CA SER A 217 8.30 -17.04 7.24
C SER A 217 8.05 -18.49 7.59
N TYR A 218 8.21 -18.80 8.88
CA TYR A 218 7.90 -20.11 9.44
C TYR A 218 7.03 -19.99 10.68
N THR A 219 5.85 -20.59 10.65
CA THR A 219 4.89 -20.57 11.77
C THR A 219 4.79 -21.94 12.42
N MET A 220 4.95 -21.99 13.74
CA MET A 220 4.83 -23.22 14.53
C MET A 220 3.97 -22.97 15.77
N GLY A 221 2.72 -23.44 15.73
CA GLY A 221 1.77 -23.15 16.79
C GLY A 221 1.45 -21.65 16.89
N GLY A 222 1.66 -21.05 18.05
CA GLY A 222 1.48 -19.60 18.27
C GLY A 222 2.74 -18.77 18.04
N MET A 223 3.78 -19.31 17.41
CA MET A 223 5.04 -18.61 17.15
C MET A 223 5.28 -18.51 15.66
N THR A 224 5.63 -17.31 15.17
CA THR A 224 6.10 -17.08 13.82
C THR A 224 7.51 -16.50 13.85
N ILE A 225 8.40 -17.08 13.05
CA ILE A 225 9.73 -16.56 12.73
C ILE A 225 9.70 -16.10 11.30
N ALA A 226 10.04 -14.85 11.04
CA ALA A 226 10.07 -14.29 9.70
C ALA A 226 11.29 -13.38 9.51
N GLY A 227 11.60 -13.08 8.26
CA GLY A 227 12.66 -12.14 7.94
C GLY A 227 12.82 -11.94 6.44
N HIS A 228 13.58 -10.90 6.10
CA HIS A 228 13.93 -10.57 4.74
C HIS A 228 15.40 -10.19 4.59
N MET A 229 15.84 -10.18 3.33
CA MET A 229 17.11 -9.65 2.85
C MET A 229 16.81 -8.84 1.60
N ASN A 230 16.96 -7.52 1.68
CA ASN A 230 16.65 -6.61 0.58
C ASN A 230 17.90 -5.86 0.12
N THR A 231 17.96 -5.60 -1.16
CA THR A 231 18.93 -4.71 -1.83
C THR A 231 18.15 -3.61 -2.52
N ASN A 232 18.53 -2.36 -2.28
CA ASN A 232 17.87 -1.19 -2.79
C ASN A 232 18.93 -0.29 -3.43
N ASP A 233 18.93 -0.22 -4.74
CA ASP A 233 19.87 0.58 -5.54
C ASP A 233 19.25 1.95 -5.88
N ASN A 234 20.07 2.98 -5.95
CA ASN A 234 19.68 4.34 -6.30
C ASN A 234 18.57 4.93 -5.41
N VAL A 235 18.57 4.64 -4.12
CA VAL A 235 17.52 5.11 -3.20
C VAL A 235 17.32 6.63 -3.29
N GLY A 236 16.06 7.05 -3.54
CA GLY A 236 15.69 8.43 -3.76
C GLY A 236 16.22 9.01 -5.08
N GLY A 237 16.33 8.19 -6.12
CA GLY A 237 16.75 8.60 -7.46
C GLY A 237 18.24 8.99 -7.60
N SER A 238 19.08 8.61 -6.68
CA SER A 238 20.49 9.01 -6.67
C SER A 238 21.43 7.86 -7.02
N THR A 239 22.22 8.02 -8.08
CA THR A 239 23.27 7.06 -8.50
C THR A 239 24.53 7.06 -7.63
N ALA A 240 24.56 7.82 -6.54
CA ALA A 240 25.68 7.78 -5.62
C ALA A 240 25.69 6.45 -4.86
N ALA A 241 26.80 5.71 -4.89
CA ALA A 241 26.92 4.41 -4.18
C ALA A 241 26.63 4.47 -2.67
N THR A 242 26.57 5.65 -2.08
CA THR A 242 26.14 5.87 -0.69
C THR A 242 24.62 5.76 -0.53
N ASN A 243 23.88 5.74 -1.63
CA ASN A 243 22.42 5.59 -1.65
C ASN A 243 21.98 4.16 -1.96
N ASP A 244 22.93 3.28 -2.27
CA ASP A 244 22.65 1.84 -2.33
C ASP A 244 22.60 1.29 -0.91
N LYS A 245 21.60 0.47 -0.62
CA LYS A 245 21.37 -0.09 0.71
C LYS A 245 21.15 -1.59 0.64
N GLU A 246 21.65 -2.25 1.65
CA GLU A 246 21.30 -3.63 1.96
C GLU A 246 20.66 -3.68 3.34
N SER A 247 19.56 -4.38 3.49
CA SER A 247 18.87 -4.54 4.75
C SER A 247 18.61 -6.01 5.07
N TYR A 248 18.62 -6.30 6.36
CA TYR A 248 18.30 -7.62 6.91
C TYR A 248 17.41 -7.41 8.12
N GLU A 249 16.25 -8.02 8.10
CA GLU A 249 15.38 -8.02 9.25
C GLU A 249 15.05 -9.45 9.68
N PHE A 250 14.86 -9.61 10.98
CA PHE A 250 14.43 -10.85 11.59
C PHE A 250 13.42 -10.57 12.68
N ALA A 251 12.23 -11.12 12.54
CA ALA A 251 11.13 -10.97 13.48
C ALA A 251 10.76 -12.28 14.15
N LEU A 252 10.37 -12.19 15.41
CA LEU A 252 9.82 -13.28 16.21
C LEU A 252 8.51 -12.82 16.85
N THR A 253 7.39 -13.35 16.38
CA THR A 253 6.06 -12.97 16.84
C THR A 253 5.41 -14.11 17.61
N PHE A 254 4.71 -13.77 18.70
CA PHE A 254 3.93 -14.71 19.50
C PHE A 254 2.46 -14.30 19.54
N ALA A 255 1.58 -15.22 19.20
CA ALA A 255 0.13 -15.09 19.38
C ALA A 255 -0.29 -15.82 20.67
N PHE A 256 -1.04 -15.11 21.56
CA PHE A 256 -1.50 -15.61 22.83
C PHE A 256 -3.02 -15.75 22.84
#